data_405e598208d153b0de0c419a6aef2b4e
#
_entry.id   405e598208d153b0de0c419a6aef2b4e
#
_cell.length_a   1.000
_cell.length_b   1.000
_cell.length_c   1.000
_cell.angle_alpha   90.00
_cell.angle_beta   90.00
_cell.angle_gamma   90.00
#
_symmetry.space_group_name_H-M   'P 1'
#
loop_
_entity.id
_entity.type
_entity.pdbx_description
1 polymer ?
#
loop_
_entity_poly.entity_id
_entity_poly.type
_entity_poly.pdbx_seq_one_letter_code
_entity_poly.pdbx_strand_id
1 'polypeptide(L)'
;MTIRLIAVTMQSKMFVDRAPKNSFSIGDVIRAKSTLRNQVAQFGRPKGSLVGTDVATFTLVSSAKGDVKLTTTLPGGTLRAAGRVGPQQVGRIRVLGGTGAFAKARGVCESFNQGGDRVIVYRVQLP
;
A
#
# COMPACT_ATOMS: atom_id res chain seq x y z
N MET A 1 5.10 17.01 0.08
CA MET A 1 3.70 16.65 0.35
C MET A 1 3.65 15.37 1.14
N THR A 2 2.87 15.35 2.20
CA THR A 2 2.69 14.17 3.04
C THR A 2 1.20 13.81 3.06
N ILE A 3 0.90 12.55 2.73
CA ILE A 3 -0.46 12.04 2.72
C ILE A 3 -0.54 10.95 3.78
N ARG A 4 -1.49 11.08 4.73
CA ARG A 4 -1.67 10.14 5.83
C ARG A 4 -3.02 9.46 5.75
N LEU A 5 -3.00 8.13 5.68
CA LEU A 5 -4.20 7.33 5.42
C LEU A 5 -4.30 6.19 6.44
N ILE A 6 -5.55 5.78 6.68
CA ILE A 6 -5.86 4.54 7.42
C ILE A 6 -6.45 3.58 6.41
N ALA A 7 -5.85 2.40 6.28
CA ALA A 7 -6.31 1.36 5.37
C ALA A 7 -7.14 0.32 6.10
N VAL A 8 -8.31 0.02 5.56
CA VAL A 8 -9.16 -1.06 6.04
C VAL A 8 -9.24 -2.11 4.94
N THR A 9 -8.65 -3.27 5.18
CA THR A 9 -8.64 -4.36 4.21
C THR A 9 -10.05 -4.90 4.02
N MET A 10 -10.55 -4.82 2.78
CA MET A 10 -11.87 -5.32 2.42
C MET A 10 -11.80 -6.76 1.94
N GLN A 11 -10.73 -7.12 1.25
CA GLN A 11 -10.60 -8.43 0.62
C GLN A 11 -9.12 -8.78 0.48
N SER A 12 -8.78 -10.00 0.85
CA SER A 12 -7.45 -10.56 0.63
C SER A 12 -7.61 -11.93 -0.03
N LYS A 13 -6.85 -12.18 -1.09
CA LYS A 13 -6.96 -13.41 -1.85
C LYS A 13 -5.60 -13.86 -2.35
N MET A 14 -5.33 -15.17 -2.22
CA MET A 14 -4.15 -15.77 -2.80
C MET A 14 -4.43 -16.08 -4.28
N PHE A 15 -3.63 -15.50 -5.18
CA PHE A 15 -3.77 -15.70 -6.63
C PHE A 15 -2.92 -16.84 -7.16
N VAL A 16 -1.73 -17.01 -6.58
CA VAL A 16 -0.81 -18.07 -6.95
C VAL A 16 -0.39 -18.77 -5.68
N ASP A 17 -0.71 -20.06 -5.58
CA ASP A 17 -0.38 -20.91 -4.45
C ASP A 17 0.59 -21.99 -4.93
N ARG A 18 1.88 -21.80 -4.70
CA ARG A 18 2.92 -22.73 -5.06
C ARG A 18 3.00 -23.88 -4.05
N ALA A 19 3.54 -25.00 -4.49
CA ALA A 19 3.74 -26.15 -3.60
C ALA A 19 4.75 -25.84 -2.48
N PRO A 20 4.53 -26.28 -1.21
CA PRO A 20 3.36 -27.04 -0.77
C PRO A 20 2.13 -26.15 -0.67
N LYS A 21 1.00 -26.63 -1.16
CA LYS A 21 -0.27 -25.92 -1.08
C LYS A 21 -0.76 -25.85 0.36
N ASN A 22 -1.58 -24.82 0.63
CA ASN A 22 -2.15 -24.51 1.96
C ASN A 22 -1.08 -24.06 2.97
N SER A 23 0.12 -23.75 2.52
CA SER A 23 1.15 -23.09 3.31
C SER A 23 1.75 -21.93 2.51
N PHE A 24 2.33 -20.97 3.22
CA PHE A 24 2.91 -19.79 2.59
C PHE A 24 4.29 -20.14 2.03
N SER A 25 4.40 -20.23 0.71
CA SER A 25 5.59 -20.74 0.01
C SER A 25 6.17 -19.71 -0.95
N ILE A 26 7.47 -19.82 -1.24
CA ILE A 26 8.14 -18.96 -2.21
C ILE A 26 7.42 -19.03 -3.56
N GLY A 27 7.13 -17.86 -4.13
CA GLY A 27 6.37 -17.71 -5.35
C GLY A 27 4.88 -17.52 -5.17
N ASP A 28 4.37 -17.66 -3.94
CA ASP A 28 2.96 -17.38 -3.65
C ASP A 28 2.67 -15.88 -3.84
N VAL A 29 1.52 -15.58 -4.42
CA VAL A 29 1.08 -14.22 -4.66
C VAL A 29 -0.23 -13.97 -3.92
N ILE A 30 -0.24 -12.97 -3.06
CA ILE A 30 -1.41 -12.51 -2.33
C ILE A 30 -1.77 -11.13 -2.83
N ARG A 31 -3.05 -10.93 -3.09
CA ARG A 31 -3.59 -9.63 -3.48
C ARG A 31 -4.62 -9.17 -2.46
N ALA A 32 -4.48 -7.94 -1.99
CA ALA A 32 -5.40 -7.36 -1.03
C ALA A 32 -5.94 -6.03 -1.56
N LYS A 33 -7.22 -5.80 -1.33
CA LYS A 33 -7.89 -4.52 -1.60
C LYS A 33 -8.30 -3.89 -0.29
N SER A 34 -8.09 -2.58 -0.18
CA SER A 34 -8.42 -1.82 1.01
C SER A 34 -9.15 -0.54 0.65
N THR A 35 -10.03 -0.08 1.52
CA THR A 35 -10.52 1.29 1.50
C THR A 35 -9.57 2.17 2.30
N LEU A 36 -9.46 3.43 1.91
CA LEU A 36 -8.58 4.39 2.54
C LEU A 36 -9.39 5.53 3.13
N ARG A 37 -9.13 5.82 4.40
CA ARG A 37 -9.72 6.94 5.12
C ARG A 37 -8.64 7.93 5.51
N ASN A 38 -9.02 9.19 5.62
CA ASN A 38 -8.12 10.23 6.11
C ASN A 38 -7.70 9.97 7.55
N GLN A 39 -6.41 9.93 7.82
CA GLN A 39 -5.89 9.95 9.19
C GLN A 39 -5.90 11.38 9.75
N VAL A 40 -5.76 12.35 8.87
CA VAL A 40 -5.84 13.79 9.18
C VAL A 40 -6.74 14.46 8.14
N ALA A 41 -7.20 15.66 8.42
CA ALA A 41 -7.95 16.42 7.41
C ALA A 41 -7.05 16.71 6.20
N GLN A 42 -7.46 16.29 5.02
CA GLN A 42 -6.76 16.47 3.75
C GLN A 42 -7.72 16.21 2.59
N PHE A 43 -7.35 16.61 1.38
CA PHE A 43 -8.20 16.52 0.18
C PHE A 43 -9.54 17.25 0.32
N GLY A 44 -9.57 18.32 1.11
CA GLY A 44 -10.81 19.05 1.37
C GLY A 44 -11.84 18.27 2.17
N ARG A 45 -11.45 17.22 2.87
CA ARG A 45 -12.32 16.35 3.66
C ARG A 45 -11.77 16.16 5.07
N PRO A 46 -12.66 15.98 6.08
CA PRO A 46 -12.21 15.83 7.44
C PRO A 46 -11.54 14.48 7.71
N LYS A 47 -10.88 14.39 8.85
CA LYS A 47 -10.37 13.14 9.41
C LYS A 47 -11.47 12.07 9.43
N GLY A 48 -11.13 10.85 9.03
CA GLY A 48 -12.05 9.71 9.03
C GLY A 48 -12.85 9.55 7.75
N SER A 49 -12.84 10.54 6.86
CA SER A 49 -13.55 10.45 5.57
C SER A 49 -12.94 9.41 4.67
N LEU A 50 -13.80 8.70 3.94
CA LEU A 50 -13.37 7.81 2.87
C LEU A 50 -12.83 8.66 1.71
N VAL A 51 -11.59 8.40 1.31
CA VAL A 51 -10.92 9.20 0.27
C VAL A 51 -10.39 8.36 -0.88
N GLY A 52 -10.32 7.05 -0.75
CA GLY A 52 -9.80 6.25 -1.84
C GLY A 52 -9.75 4.77 -1.54
N THR A 53 -9.01 4.09 -2.39
CA THR A 53 -8.80 2.65 -2.31
C THR A 53 -7.35 2.32 -2.64
N ASP A 54 -6.88 1.16 -2.18
CA ASP A 54 -5.62 0.62 -2.68
C ASP A 54 -5.73 -0.85 -3.07
N VAL A 55 -4.81 -1.26 -3.91
CA VAL A 55 -4.61 -2.67 -4.27
C VAL A 55 -3.15 -2.97 -4.05
N ALA A 56 -2.88 -3.92 -3.17
CA ALA A 56 -1.55 -4.40 -2.87
C ALA A 56 -1.37 -5.82 -3.41
N THR A 57 -0.25 -6.07 -4.07
CA THR A 57 0.15 -7.41 -4.49
C THR A 57 1.46 -7.74 -3.80
N PHE A 58 1.46 -8.85 -3.08
CA PHE A 58 2.60 -9.35 -2.35
C PHE A 58 3.04 -10.68 -2.94
N THR A 59 4.32 -10.79 -3.32
CA THR A 59 4.90 -12.03 -3.84
C THR A 59 6.01 -12.48 -2.90
N LEU A 60 5.89 -13.67 -2.32
CA LEU A 60 6.89 -14.21 -1.43
C LEU A 60 8.13 -14.63 -2.24
N VAL A 61 9.29 -14.03 -1.96
CA VAL A 61 10.54 -14.30 -2.69
C VAL A 61 11.54 -15.09 -1.86
N SER A 62 11.37 -15.12 -0.54
CA SER A 62 12.15 -15.95 0.38
C SER A 62 11.32 -16.20 1.63
N SER A 63 11.83 -17.02 2.56
CA SER A 63 11.14 -17.27 3.83
C SER A 63 10.93 -16.00 4.66
N ALA A 64 11.68 -14.94 4.39
CA ALA A 64 11.68 -13.72 5.20
C ALA A 64 11.35 -12.45 4.41
N LYS A 65 11.20 -12.52 3.08
CA LYS A 65 11.04 -11.31 2.25
C LYS A 65 10.00 -11.50 1.17
N GLY A 66 9.31 -10.43 0.83
CA GLY A 66 8.36 -10.39 -0.27
C GLY A 66 8.46 -9.10 -1.06
N ASP A 67 8.12 -9.18 -2.34
CA ASP A 67 7.98 -8.02 -3.20
C ASP A 67 6.57 -7.50 -3.11
N VAL A 68 6.44 -6.19 -2.88
CA VAL A 68 5.16 -5.49 -2.76
C VAL A 68 5.02 -4.54 -3.92
N LYS A 69 3.85 -4.58 -4.57
CA LYS A 69 3.39 -3.56 -5.51
C LYS A 69 2.09 -2.97 -4.99
N LEU A 70 2.03 -1.66 -4.93
CA LEU A 70 0.89 -0.94 -4.38
C LEU A 70 0.39 0.07 -5.40
N THR A 71 -0.90 0.07 -5.65
CA THR A 71 -1.59 1.10 -6.45
C THR A 71 -2.65 1.73 -5.57
N THR A 72 -2.50 3.02 -5.30
CA THR A 72 -3.38 3.79 -4.45
C THR A 72 -4.14 4.80 -5.29
N THR A 73 -5.47 4.75 -5.24
CA THR A 73 -6.36 5.69 -5.94
C THR A 73 -6.86 6.71 -4.93
N LEU A 74 -6.60 7.99 -5.21
CA LEU A 74 -6.93 9.12 -4.34
C LEU A 74 -7.64 10.21 -5.14
N PRO A 75 -8.25 11.20 -4.48
CA PRO A 75 -8.73 12.37 -5.20
C PRO A 75 -7.57 13.04 -5.97
N GLY A 76 -7.77 13.24 -7.25
CA GLY A 76 -6.75 13.83 -8.12
C GLY A 76 -5.94 12.84 -8.94
N GLY A 77 -5.90 11.54 -8.59
CA GLY A 77 -5.16 10.56 -9.39
C GLY A 77 -4.75 9.33 -8.62
N THR A 78 -3.77 8.62 -9.15
CA THR A 78 -3.23 7.41 -8.52
C THR A 78 -1.76 7.58 -8.18
N LEU A 79 -1.32 6.81 -7.16
CA LEU A 79 0.09 6.65 -6.79
C LEU A 79 0.48 5.19 -6.94
N ARG A 80 1.66 4.93 -7.45
CA ARG A 80 2.22 3.58 -7.54
C ARG A 80 3.51 3.50 -6.74
N ALA A 81 3.63 2.44 -5.96
CA ALA A 81 4.82 2.18 -5.17
C ALA A 81 5.20 0.71 -5.25
N ALA A 82 6.47 0.41 -5.11
CA ALA A 82 6.97 -0.96 -5.11
C ALA A 82 8.26 -1.05 -4.30
N GLY A 83 8.52 -2.25 -3.79
CA GLY A 83 9.74 -2.52 -3.05
C GLY A 83 9.73 -3.90 -2.43
N ARG A 84 10.82 -4.22 -1.76
CA ARG A 84 10.97 -5.47 -1.04
C ARG A 84 10.87 -5.20 0.45
N VAL A 85 10.04 -5.98 1.13
CA VAL A 85 9.81 -5.85 2.57
C VAL A 85 10.17 -7.16 3.27
N GLY A 86 10.64 -7.03 4.50
CA GLY A 86 10.93 -8.16 5.38
C GLY A 86 9.70 -8.60 6.17
N PRO A 87 9.87 -9.52 7.14
CA PRO A 87 8.76 -10.05 7.92
C PRO A 87 8.21 -9.06 8.96
N GLN A 88 8.78 -7.89 9.08
CA GLN A 88 8.39 -6.90 10.07
C GLN A 88 7.10 -6.20 9.67
N GLN A 89 6.39 -5.67 10.68
CA GLN A 89 5.12 -4.99 10.50
C GLN A 89 5.25 -3.62 9.79
N VAL A 90 6.45 -3.06 9.76
CA VAL A 90 6.72 -1.78 9.11
C VAL A 90 7.32 -2.04 7.74
N GLY A 91 6.65 -1.54 6.71
CA GLY A 91 7.14 -1.61 5.34
C GLY A 91 7.48 -0.21 4.83
N ARG A 92 8.59 -0.08 4.13
CA ARG A 92 8.97 1.15 3.44
C ARG A 92 9.33 0.83 2.00
N ILE A 93 8.62 1.44 1.07
CA ILE A 93 8.79 1.18 -0.35
C ILE A 93 8.88 2.49 -1.12
N ARG A 94 9.40 2.41 -2.34
CA ARG A 94 9.63 3.59 -3.18
C ARG A 94 8.39 3.92 -4.00
N VAL A 95 8.04 5.20 -4.07
CA VAL A 95 7.04 5.71 -4.98
C VAL A 95 7.63 5.84 -6.38
N LEU A 96 7.00 5.21 -7.35
CA LEU A 96 7.48 5.12 -8.73
C LEU A 96 6.85 6.13 -9.66
N GLY A 97 5.73 6.71 -9.27
CA GLY A 97 4.95 7.65 -10.07
C GLY A 97 3.48 7.47 -9.83
N GLY A 98 2.68 7.93 -10.77
CA GLY A 98 1.23 7.83 -10.68
C GLY A 98 0.56 8.42 -11.90
N THR A 99 -0.69 8.87 -11.72
CA THR A 99 -1.48 9.52 -12.77
C THR A 99 -2.11 10.80 -12.22
N GLY A 100 -2.62 11.63 -13.11
CA GLY A 100 -3.28 12.89 -12.74
C GLY A 100 -2.34 13.81 -11.98
N ALA A 101 -2.78 14.27 -10.81
CA ALA A 101 -1.97 15.15 -9.96
C ALA A 101 -0.67 14.50 -9.49
N PHE A 102 -0.56 13.17 -9.55
CA PHE A 102 0.60 12.42 -9.07
C PHE A 102 1.46 11.83 -10.20
N ALA A 103 1.29 12.29 -11.43
CA ALA A 103 1.91 11.69 -12.62
C ALA A 103 3.43 11.57 -12.55
N LYS A 104 4.10 12.52 -11.89
CA LYS A 104 5.56 12.53 -11.75
C LYS A 104 6.00 12.43 -10.29
N ALA A 105 5.17 11.89 -9.43
CA ALA A 105 5.47 11.78 -8.02
C ALA A 105 6.68 10.87 -7.79
N ARG A 106 7.52 11.27 -6.85
CA ARG A 106 8.65 10.47 -6.34
C ARG A 106 8.72 10.61 -4.83
N GLY A 107 9.18 9.60 -4.16
CA GLY A 107 9.32 9.61 -2.73
C GLY A 107 9.22 8.22 -2.12
N VAL A 108 8.65 8.15 -0.93
CA VAL A 108 8.52 6.90 -0.20
C VAL A 108 7.10 6.72 0.32
N CYS A 109 6.72 5.47 0.45
CA CYS A 109 5.49 5.04 1.11
C CYS A 109 5.87 4.18 2.31
N GLU A 110 5.37 4.54 3.48
CA GLU A 110 5.56 3.77 4.70
C GLU A 110 4.24 3.21 5.18
N SER A 111 4.27 1.98 5.68
CA SER A 111 3.09 1.31 6.21
C SER A 111 3.43 0.71 7.56
N PHE A 112 2.59 0.97 8.58
CA PHE A 112 2.80 0.49 9.93
C PHE A 112 1.47 0.37 10.66
N ASN A 113 1.47 -0.35 11.78
CA ASN A 113 0.31 -0.46 12.65
C ASN A 113 0.42 0.56 13.77
N GLN A 114 -0.68 1.26 14.04
CA GLN A 114 -0.76 2.24 15.13
C GLN A 114 -2.13 2.13 15.78
N GLY A 115 -2.16 1.76 17.06
CA GLY A 115 -3.41 1.66 17.83
C GLY A 115 -4.45 0.73 17.21
N GLY A 116 -4.02 -0.34 16.55
CA GLY A 116 -4.91 -1.28 15.86
C GLY A 116 -5.24 -0.89 14.42
N ASP A 117 -4.88 0.30 13.99
CA ASP A 117 -5.08 0.76 12.62
C ASP A 117 -3.83 0.51 11.77
N ARG A 118 -4.05 0.16 10.51
CA ARG A 118 -2.98 0.14 9.53
C ARG A 118 -2.87 1.51 8.90
N VAL A 119 -1.73 2.15 9.13
CA VAL A 119 -1.47 3.51 8.65
C VAL A 119 -0.57 3.44 7.43
N ILE A 120 -0.92 4.21 6.40
CA ILE A 120 -0.11 4.36 5.20
C ILE A 120 0.25 5.84 5.08
N VAL A 121 1.54 6.13 4.98
CA VAL A 121 2.04 7.50 4.84
C VAL A 121 2.84 7.60 3.55
N TYR A 122 2.38 8.46 2.67
CA TYR A 122 3.13 8.84 1.47
C TYR A 122 3.87 10.15 1.73
N ARG A 123 5.19 10.12 1.56
CA ARG A 123 6.01 11.33 1.51
C ARG A 123 6.52 11.47 0.09
N VAL A 124 5.91 12.40 -0.64
CA VAL A 124 6.15 12.54 -2.07
C VAL A 124 6.56 13.95 -2.44
N GLN A 125 7.37 14.04 -3.49
CA GLN A 125 7.69 15.27 -4.16
C GLN A 125 6.96 15.28 -5.50
N LEU A 126 6.28 16.37 -5.77
CA LEU A 126 5.61 16.63 -7.03
C LEU A 126 6.40 17.71 -7.76
N PRO A 127 6.67 17.54 -9.06
CA PRO A 127 7.36 18.57 -9.84
C PRO A 127 6.52 19.82 -10.02
#